data_a2d932a72ecae137774167f995067841
#
_entry.id   a2d932a72ecae137774167f995067841
#
_cell.length_a   1.000
_cell.length_b   1.000
_cell.length_c   1.000
_cell.angle_alpha   90.00
_cell.angle_beta   90.00
_cell.angle_gamma   90.00
#
_symmetry.space_group_name_H-M   'P 1'
#
loop_
_entity.id
_entity.type
_entity.pdbx_description
1 polymer ?
#
loop_
_entity_poly.entity_id
_entity_poly.type
_entity_poly.pdbx_seq_one_letter_code
_entity_poly.pdbx_strand_id
1 'polypeptide(L)'
;MSTIDVAEVDKFDRLAAEWWNPNGKMKPLHKFNPVRLTYLRQTLCRHFDRDPKLEAPLAGLRIADIGCGGGLLSEPLARMGADVVGVDAARTNIEVARIHAGQSGVAVDYRNTTAEDMVAAGETFDAVLAMEIVEHVADVDAFVAACAAMVRPEGLTVFATINRTPKAFALAIVGAEYVLRWLPRGTHQFHKLVRPVELERALEANGLSPRQPVGVVFNPIRDEWSLGQDTDVNYMILAVKPAEGQVV
;
A
#
# COMPACT_ATOMS: atom_id res chain seq x y z
N MET A 1 -5.97 -10.17 17.87
CA MET A 1 -7.07 -10.68 17.02
C MET A 1 -6.58 -10.59 15.59
N SER A 2 -7.02 -11.47 14.70
CA SER A 2 -6.63 -11.41 13.28
C SER A 2 -7.43 -10.32 12.56
N THR A 3 -6.75 -9.48 11.77
CA THR A 3 -7.40 -8.47 10.91
C THR A 3 -7.74 -9.01 9.52
N ILE A 4 -7.51 -10.30 9.28
CA ILE A 4 -7.78 -10.95 8.00
C ILE A 4 -9.30 -11.09 7.77
N ASP A 5 -9.75 -10.62 6.61
CA ASP A 5 -11.03 -11.00 6.03
C ASP A 5 -10.81 -12.18 5.06
N VAL A 6 -11.21 -13.38 5.46
CA VAL A 6 -10.99 -14.62 4.69
C VAL A 6 -11.63 -14.53 3.29
N ALA A 7 -12.78 -13.89 3.15
CA ALA A 7 -13.45 -13.77 1.86
C ALA A 7 -12.66 -12.85 0.89
N GLU A 8 -12.00 -11.82 1.41
CA GLU A 8 -11.11 -10.96 0.63
C GLU A 8 -9.84 -11.73 0.22
N VAL A 9 -9.22 -12.49 1.13
CA VAL A 9 -8.06 -13.32 0.81
C VAL A 9 -8.38 -14.30 -0.32
N ASP A 10 -9.48 -15.05 -0.22
CA ASP A 10 -9.93 -16.01 -1.25
C ASP A 10 -10.19 -15.32 -2.61
N LYS A 11 -10.66 -14.08 -2.60
CA LYS A 11 -10.89 -13.29 -3.81
C LYS A 11 -9.57 -12.95 -4.51
N PHE A 12 -8.59 -12.45 -3.77
CA PHE A 12 -7.27 -12.10 -4.32
C PHE A 12 -6.48 -13.36 -4.73
N ASP A 13 -6.61 -14.45 -4.02
CA ASP A 13 -6.00 -15.73 -4.39
C ASP A 13 -6.45 -16.20 -5.79
N ARG A 14 -7.74 -16.04 -6.12
CA ARG A 14 -8.28 -16.35 -7.46
C ARG A 14 -7.77 -15.40 -8.56
N LEU A 15 -7.28 -14.24 -8.21
CA LEU A 15 -6.75 -13.26 -9.16
C LEU A 15 -5.22 -13.32 -9.30
N ALA A 16 -4.55 -14.17 -8.53
CA ALA A 16 -3.09 -14.18 -8.42
C ALA A 16 -2.36 -14.33 -9.76
N ALA A 17 -2.84 -15.17 -10.66
CA ALA A 17 -2.23 -15.36 -11.98
C ALA A 17 -2.25 -14.12 -12.88
N GLU A 18 -3.09 -13.12 -12.56
CA GLU A 18 -3.27 -11.90 -13.35
C GLU A 18 -2.34 -10.74 -12.91
N TRP A 19 -1.60 -10.88 -11.78
CA TRP A 19 -0.83 -9.78 -11.20
C TRP A 19 0.10 -9.09 -12.19
N TRP A 20 0.82 -9.86 -13.01
CA TRP A 20 1.83 -9.35 -13.93
C TRP A 20 1.33 -9.22 -15.37
N ASN A 21 0.03 -9.40 -15.62
CA ASN A 21 -0.58 -9.13 -16.92
C ASN A 21 -1.03 -7.65 -17.01
N PRO A 22 -0.27 -6.77 -17.70
CA PRO A 22 -0.61 -5.34 -17.77
C PRO A 22 -1.86 -5.04 -18.59
N ASN A 23 -2.38 -6.04 -19.32
CA ASN A 23 -3.62 -5.94 -20.08
C ASN A 23 -4.77 -6.72 -19.45
N GLY A 24 -4.51 -7.42 -18.34
CA GLY A 24 -5.47 -8.23 -17.59
C GLY A 24 -6.25 -7.42 -16.54
N LYS A 25 -6.77 -8.13 -15.55
CA LYS A 25 -7.58 -7.55 -14.46
C LYS A 25 -6.79 -6.58 -13.56
N MET A 26 -5.45 -6.69 -13.53
CA MET A 26 -4.57 -5.80 -12.76
C MET A 26 -4.10 -4.57 -13.56
N LYS A 27 -4.58 -4.38 -14.80
CA LYS A 27 -4.27 -3.20 -15.62
C LYS A 27 -4.43 -1.85 -14.89
N PRO A 28 -5.49 -1.61 -14.08
CA PRO A 28 -5.62 -0.36 -13.34
C PRO A 28 -4.47 -0.14 -12.37
N LEU A 29 -4.02 -1.18 -11.66
CA LEU A 29 -2.89 -1.11 -10.74
C LEU A 29 -1.57 -0.85 -11.48
N HIS A 30 -1.34 -1.46 -12.63
CA HIS A 30 -0.18 -1.18 -13.47
C HIS A 30 -0.13 0.29 -13.91
N LYS A 31 -1.27 0.88 -14.28
CA LYS A 31 -1.36 2.31 -14.64
C LYS A 31 -1.21 3.24 -13.44
N PHE A 32 -1.67 2.81 -12.27
CA PHE A 32 -1.60 3.59 -11.04
C PHE A 32 -0.21 3.55 -10.40
N ASN A 33 0.52 2.45 -10.58
CA ASN A 33 1.80 2.18 -9.90
C ASN A 33 2.88 3.26 -10.13
N PRO A 34 3.09 3.83 -11.33
CA PRO A 34 4.12 4.85 -11.54
C PRO A 34 3.95 6.09 -10.66
N VAL A 35 2.72 6.55 -10.42
CA VAL A 35 2.47 7.71 -9.56
C VAL A 35 2.72 7.39 -8.09
N ARG A 36 2.34 6.18 -7.64
CA ARG A 36 2.62 5.71 -6.27
C ARG A 36 4.13 5.61 -6.04
N LEU A 37 4.87 4.97 -6.95
CA LEU A 37 6.33 4.84 -6.87
C LEU A 37 7.04 6.20 -6.88
N THR A 38 6.56 7.15 -7.68
CA THR A 38 7.10 8.51 -7.68
C THR A 38 6.89 9.18 -6.32
N TYR A 39 5.69 9.06 -5.75
CA TYR A 39 5.39 9.60 -4.43
C TYR A 39 6.25 8.94 -3.34
N LEU A 40 6.31 7.61 -3.31
CA LEU A 40 7.09 6.85 -2.33
C LEU A 40 8.58 7.19 -2.41
N ARG A 41 9.17 7.19 -3.61
CA ARG A 41 10.58 7.54 -3.81
C ARG A 41 10.89 8.96 -3.30
N GLN A 42 10.08 9.95 -3.68
CA GLN A 42 10.29 11.33 -3.24
C GLN A 42 10.11 11.49 -1.73
N THR A 43 9.12 10.82 -1.16
CA THR A 43 8.78 10.89 0.25
C THR A 43 9.84 10.21 1.12
N LEU A 44 10.23 8.99 0.77
CA LEU A 44 11.27 8.24 1.47
C LEU A 44 12.62 8.97 1.38
N CYS A 45 13.02 9.42 0.19
CA CYS A 45 14.27 10.16 0.03
C CYS A 45 14.30 11.45 0.84
N ARG A 46 13.21 12.22 0.84
CA ARG A 46 13.11 13.46 1.64
C ARG A 46 13.18 13.18 3.14
N HIS A 47 12.49 12.13 3.61
CA HIS A 47 12.44 11.81 5.03
C HIS A 47 13.77 11.31 5.58
N PHE A 48 14.47 10.48 4.80
CA PHE A 48 15.74 9.87 5.18
C PHE A 48 16.98 10.62 4.65
N ASP A 49 16.82 11.88 4.20
CA ASP A 49 17.87 12.74 3.68
C ASP A 49 18.72 12.08 2.57
N ARG A 50 18.04 11.61 1.51
CA ARG A 50 18.66 10.91 0.38
C ARG A 50 18.40 11.64 -0.93
N ASP A 51 19.36 11.56 -1.86
CA ASP A 51 19.16 12.11 -3.21
C ASP A 51 18.30 11.13 -4.07
N PRO A 52 17.09 11.56 -4.47
CA PRO A 52 16.22 10.72 -5.29
C PRO A 52 16.77 10.48 -6.72
N LYS A 53 17.84 11.15 -7.13
CA LYS A 53 18.43 11.00 -8.48
C LYS A 53 19.44 9.86 -8.56
N LEU A 54 19.88 9.33 -7.43
CA LEU A 54 20.80 8.20 -7.40
C LEU A 54 20.17 6.95 -8.03
N GLU A 55 20.98 6.03 -8.52
CA GLU A 55 20.54 4.75 -9.06
C GLU A 55 19.86 3.90 -7.97
N ALA A 56 20.41 3.86 -6.76
CA ALA A 56 19.88 3.16 -5.61
C ALA A 56 19.52 4.12 -4.45
N PRO A 57 18.51 4.97 -4.61
CA PRO A 57 18.22 6.04 -3.64
C PRO A 57 17.70 5.52 -2.30
N LEU A 58 17.22 4.28 -2.25
CA LEU A 58 16.70 3.64 -1.05
C LEU A 58 17.67 2.62 -0.42
N ALA A 59 18.94 2.61 -0.86
CA ALA A 59 19.93 1.66 -0.36
C ALA A 59 20.06 1.69 1.16
N GLY A 60 19.98 0.50 1.79
CA GLY A 60 20.07 0.33 3.25
C GLY A 60 18.79 0.70 4.02
N LEU A 61 17.71 1.10 3.38
CA LEU A 61 16.39 1.18 4.03
C LEU A 61 15.73 -0.19 4.03
N ARG A 62 15.23 -0.60 5.18
CA ARG A 62 14.42 -1.80 5.34
C ARG A 62 12.95 -1.43 5.28
N ILE A 63 12.22 -1.97 4.31
CA ILE A 63 10.84 -1.57 4.00
C ILE A 63 9.92 -2.80 4.04
N ALA A 64 8.82 -2.71 4.80
CA ALA A 64 7.74 -3.68 4.73
C ALA A 64 6.66 -3.19 3.74
N ASP A 65 6.25 -4.07 2.82
CA ASP A 65 5.12 -3.88 1.91
C ASP A 65 3.99 -4.85 2.35
N ILE A 66 3.04 -4.34 3.12
CA ILE A 66 1.96 -5.13 3.72
C ILE A 66 0.76 -5.18 2.76
N GLY A 67 0.33 -6.40 2.43
CA GLY A 67 -0.61 -6.63 1.34
C GLY A 67 0.07 -6.49 -0.02
N CYS A 68 1.29 -7.00 -0.17
CA CYS A 68 2.12 -6.79 -1.35
C CYS A 68 1.56 -7.40 -2.64
N GLY A 69 0.56 -8.29 -2.55
CA GLY A 69 0.00 -9.00 -3.70
C GLY A 69 1.07 -9.75 -4.50
N GLY A 70 1.08 -9.57 -5.80
CA GLY A 70 2.10 -10.14 -6.70
C GLY A 70 3.42 -9.37 -6.74
N GLY A 71 3.66 -8.37 -5.87
CA GLY A 71 4.93 -7.67 -5.76
C GLY A 71 5.10 -6.44 -6.66
N LEU A 72 4.01 -5.88 -7.18
CA LEU A 72 4.05 -4.73 -8.10
C LEU A 72 4.74 -3.49 -7.52
N LEU A 73 4.73 -3.30 -6.20
CA LEU A 73 5.47 -2.23 -5.51
C LEU A 73 6.78 -2.74 -4.92
N SER A 74 6.77 -3.94 -4.36
CA SER A 74 7.96 -4.52 -3.70
C SER A 74 9.17 -4.60 -4.64
N GLU A 75 9.00 -5.09 -5.87
CA GLU A 75 10.12 -5.23 -6.81
C GLU A 75 10.72 -3.88 -7.24
N PRO A 76 9.96 -2.85 -7.65
CA PRO A 76 10.51 -1.55 -7.95
C PRO A 76 11.22 -0.89 -6.75
N LEU A 77 10.73 -1.07 -5.52
CA LEU A 77 11.40 -0.57 -4.31
C LEU A 77 12.75 -1.28 -4.10
N ALA A 78 12.81 -2.60 -4.28
CA ALA A 78 14.04 -3.36 -4.22
C ALA A 78 15.03 -2.95 -5.33
N ARG A 79 14.56 -2.67 -6.56
CA ARG A 79 15.40 -2.11 -7.64
C ARG A 79 15.96 -0.72 -7.30
N MET A 80 15.29 0.05 -6.46
CA MET A 80 15.80 1.31 -5.91
C MET A 80 16.75 1.11 -4.72
N GLY A 81 17.12 -0.14 -4.39
CA GLY A 81 18.14 -0.50 -3.40
C GLY A 81 17.58 -0.77 -2.00
N ALA A 82 16.28 -0.76 -1.78
CA ALA A 82 15.71 -1.09 -0.47
C ALA A 82 15.83 -2.60 -0.17
N ASP A 83 16.00 -2.93 1.14
CA ASP A 83 15.76 -4.27 1.67
C ASP A 83 14.25 -4.43 1.91
N VAL A 84 13.58 -5.12 0.98
CA VAL A 84 12.12 -5.21 0.97
C VAL A 84 11.64 -6.55 1.52
N VAL A 85 10.75 -6.48 2.50
CA VAL A 85 9.95 -7.61 2.98
C VAL A 85 8.52 -7.43 2.48
N GLY A 86 8.10 -8.27 1.53
CA GLY A 86 6.73 -8.30 1.00
C GLY A 86 5.87 -9.29 1.78
N VAL A 87 4.76 -8.84 2.32
CA VAL A 87 3.85 -9.65 3.16
C VAL A 87 2.46 -9.69 2.56
N ASP A 88 1.92 -10.89 2.41
CA ASP A 88 0.54 -11.09 1.95
C ASP A 88 -0.07 -12.35 2.60
N ALA A 89 -1.34 -12.26 3.01
CA ALA A 89 -2.06 -13.38 3.61
C ALA A 89 -2.46 -14.44 2.56
N ALA A 90 -2.63 -14.04 1.29
CA ALA A 90 -2.94 -14.94 0.18
C ALA A 90 -1.66 -15.67 -0.27
N ARG A 91 -1.62 -16.97 -0.07
CA ARG A 91 -0.46 -17.80 -0.40
C ARG A 91 -0.10 -17.74 -1.88
N THR A 92 -1.11 -17.80 -2.75
CA THR A 92 -0.91 -17.79 -4.21
C THR A 92 -0.30 -16.47 -4.68
N ASN A 93 -0.63 -15.34 -4.04
CA ASN A 93 0.00 -14.05 -4.32
C ASN A 93 1.51 -14.12 -4.07
N ILE A 94 1.92 -14.65 -2.92
CA ILE A 94 3.33 -14.79 -2.56
C ILE A 94 4.08 -15.75 -3.50
N GLU A 95 3.43 -16.84 -3.93
CA GLU A 95 4.03 -17.76 -4.90
C GLU A 95 4.27 -17.06 -6.25
N VAL A 96 3.30 -16.29 -6.75
CA VAL A 96 3.42 -15.50 -7.99
C VAL A 96 4.51 -14.43 -7.84
N ALA A 97 4.55 -13.70 -6.72
CA ALA A 97 5.55 -12.69 -6.45
C ALA A 97 6.98 -13.26 -6.45
N ARG A 98 7.20 -14.40 -5.79
CA ARG A 98 8.49 -15.09 -5.77
C ARG A 98 8.94 -15.54 -7.16
N ILE A 99 8.02 -16.12 -7.94
CA ILE A 99 8.32 -16.56 -9.32
C ILE A 99 8.74 -15.38 -10.17
N HIS A 100 7.98 -14.28 -10.14
CA HIS A 100 8.28 -13.11 -10.96
C HIS A 100 9.57 -12.42 -10.52
N ALA A 101 9.81 -12.25 -9.23
CA ALA A 101 11.06 -11.69 -8.72
C ALA A 101 12.27 -12.51 -9.14
N GLY A 102 12.19 -13.85 -9.09
CA GLY A 102 13.22 -14.76 -9.57
C GLY A 102 13.49 -14.60 -11.07
N GLN A 103 12.44 -14.49 -11.90
CA GLN A 103 12.56 -14.25 -13.34
C GLN A 103 13.15 -12.86 -13.66
N SER A 104 12.84 -11.88 -12.83
CA SER A 104 13.27 -10.49 -12.96
C SER A 104 14.65 -10.22 -12.36
N GLY A 105 15.26 -11.19 -11.67
CA GLY A 105 16.54 -11.04 -10.99
C GLY A 105 16.51 -10.02 -9.84
N VAL A 106 15.37 -9.88 -9.16
CA VAL A 106 15.20 -8.94 -8.04
C VAL A 106 15.09 -9.71 -6.74
N ALA A 107 15.85 -9.29 -5.73
CA ALA A 107 15.79 -9.87 -4.40
C ALA A 107 14.72 -9.16 -3.55
N VAL A 108 13.68 -9.90 -3.14
CA VAL A 108 12.66 -9.47 -2.18
C VAL A 108 12.36 -10.65 -1.25
N ASP A 109 12.27 -10.39 0.05
CA ASP A 109 11.86 -11.40 1.03
C ASP A 109 10.33 -11.45 1.11
N TYR A 110 9.73 -12.33 0.30
CA TYR A 110 8.29 -12.52 0.30
C TYR A 110 7.84 -13.54 1.35
N ARG A 111 6.88 -13.15 2.19
CA ARG A 111 6.39 -13.96 3.31
C ARG A 111 4.87 -14.11 3.25
N ASN A 112 4.38 -15.35 3.25
CA ASN A 112 2.96 -15.63 3.44
C ASN A 112 2.66 -15.59 4.95
N THR A 113 2.28 -14.41 5.43
CA THR A 113 2.04 -14.12 6.85
C THR A 113 1.17 -12.87 6.98
N THR A 114 0.92 -12.43 8.20
CA THR A 114 0.10 -11.26 8.52
C THR A 114 0.91 -10.15 9.17
N ALA A 115 0.38 -8.93 9.21
CA ALA A 115 1.00 -7.82 9.94
C ALA A 115 1.15 -8.16 11.44
N GLU A 116 0.15 -8.82 12.03
CA GLU A 116 0.16 -9.21 13.43
C GLU A 116 1.24 -10.25 13.75
N ASP A 117 1.46 -11.22 12.84
CA ASP A 117 2.51 -12.21 13.01
C ASP A 117 3.90 -11.59 12.89
N MET A 118 4.06 -10.57 12.02
CA MET A 118 5.29 -9.79 11.92
C MET A 118 5.58 -9.02 13.21
N VAL A 119 4.55 -8.41 13.82
CA VAL A 119 4.66 -7.77 15.14
C VAL A 119 5.05 -8.79 16.21
N ALA A 120 4.40 -9.95 16.23
CA ALA A 120 4.70 -11.02 17.19
C ALA A 120 6.13 -11.55 17.05
N ALA A 121 6.69 -11.52 15.83
CA ALA A 121 8.08 -11.85 15.55
C ALA A 121 9.09 -10.74 15.92
N GLY A 122 8.61 -9.57 16.38
CA GLY A 122 9.46 -8.44 16.74
C GLY A 122 10.11 -7.72 15.55
N GLU A 123 9.51 -7.84 14.37
CA GLU A 123 10.02 -7.20 13.16
C GLU A 123 9.84 -5.69 13.19
N THR A 124 10.88 -4.95 12.77
CA THR A 124 10.84 -3.49 12.69
C THR A 124 11.44 -2.99 11.39
N PHE A 125 10.95 -1.86 10.90
CA PHE A 125 11.27 -1.32 9.58
C PHE A 125 11.48 0.19 9.62
N ASP A 126 12.27 0.70 8.68
CA ASP A 126 12.39 2.12 8.38
C ASP A 126 11.08 2.70 7.86
N ALA A 127 10.44 1.93 6.98
CA ALA A 127 9.14 2.29 6.43
C ALA A 127 8.22 1.08 6.36
N VAL A 128 6.94 1.30 6.68
CA VAL A 128 5.86 0.31 6.51
C VAL A 128 4.85 0.86 5.51
N LEU A 129 4.64 0.14 4.42
CA LEU A 129 3.71 0.50 3.37
C LEU A 129 2.46 -0.38 3.44
N ALA A 130 1.28 0.23 3.32
CA ALA A 130 -0.01 -0.45 3.27
C ALA A 130 -0.84 0.18 2.13
N MET A 131 -0.60 -0.30 0.91
CA MET A 131 -1.08 0.31 -0.32
C MET A 131 -2.26 -0.47 -0.90
N GLU A 132 -3.46 0.11 -0.88
CA GLU A 132 -4.72 -0.50 -1.35
C GLU A 132 -5.03 -1.82 -0.61
N ILE A 133 -4.89 -1.82 0.71
CA ILE A 133 -5.15 -2.98 1.58
C ILE A 133 -6.11 -2.68 2.72
N VAL A 134 -6.08 -1.45 3.27
CA VAL A 134 -6.80 -1.10 4.50
C VAL A 134 -8.33 -1.24 4.36
N GLU A 135 -8.89 -1.08 3.16
CA GLU A 135 -10.31 -1.32 2.85
C GLU A 135 -10.69 -2.80 2.76
N HIS A 136 -9.70 -3.69 2.79
CA HIS A 136 -9.90 -5.15 2.67
C HIS A 136 -9.70 -5.90 3.99
N VAL A 137 -9.31 -5.20 5.06
CA VAL A 137 -9.15 -5.82 6.38
C VAL A 137 -10.47 -5.86 7.17
N ALA A 138 -10.55 -6.78 8.11
CA ALA A 138 -11.74 -6.93 8.96
C ALA A 138 -11.82 -5.84 10.06
N ASP A 139 -10.68 -5.34 10.53
CA ASP A 139 -10.56 -4.33 11.57
C ASP A 139 -9.44 -3.34 11.20
N VAL A 140 -9.83 -2.13 10.81
CA VAL A 140 -8.91 -1.07 10.37
C VAL A 140 -8.03 -0.58 11.52
N ASP A 141 -8.61 -0.40 12.72
CA ASP A 141 -7.86 0.14 13.87
C ASP A 141 -6.79 -0.85 14.33
N ALA A 142 -7.13 -2.14 14.43
CA ALA A 142 -6.17 -3.19 14.77
C ALA A 142 -5.07 -3.34 13.70
N PHE A 143 -5.42 -3.23 12.41
CA PHE A 143 -4.45 -3.29 11.32
C PHE A 143 -3.48 -2.12 11.33
N VAL A 144 -3.99 -0.90 11.54
CA VAL A 144 -3.15 0.31 11.67
C VAL A 144 -2.23 0.20 12.89
N ALA A 145 -2.74 -0.33 14.02
CA ALA A 145 -1.92 -0.59 15.20
C ALA A 145 -0.77 -1.57 14.91
N ALA A 146 -1.03 -2.65 14.19
CA ALA A 146 0.01 -3.60 13.79
C ALA A 146 1.06 -2.94 12.87
N CYS A 147 0.64 -2.17 11.88
CA CYS A 147 1.55 -1.43 11.00
C CYS A 147 2.39 -0.42 11.80
N ALA A 148 1.79 0.35 12.70
CA ALA A 148 2.47 1.33 13.56
C ALA A 148 3.50 0.68 14.50
N ALA A 149 3.19 -0.50 15.04
CA ALA A 149 4.10 -1.24 15.92
C ALA A 149 5.40 -1.64 15.22
N MET A 150 5.33 -1.96 13.93
CA MET A 150 6.50 -2.33 13.11
C MET A 150 7.36 -1.13 12.65
N VAL A 151 6.86 0.10 12.74
CA VAL A 151 7.66 1.29 12.40
C VAL A 151 8.65 1.57 13.54
N ARG A 152 9.93 1.65 13.24
CA ARG A 152 10.96 2.08 14.23
C ARG A 152 10.81 3.57 14.59
N PRO A 153 11.36 4.03 15.73
CA PRO A 153 11.46 5.47 16.01
C PRO A 153 12.08 6.21 14.82
N GLU A 154 11.59 7.40 14.51
CA GLU A 154 11.98 8.22 13.35
C GLU A 154 11.67 7.57 11.98
N GLY A 155 11.06 6.39 11.95
CA GLY A 155 10.55 5.77 10.75
C GLY A 155 9.21 6.35 10.30
N LEU A 156 8.68 5.84 9.20
CA LEU A 156 7.40 6.30 8.66
C LEU A 156 6.51 5.14 8.18
N THR A 157 5.24 5.45 8.01
CA THR A 157 4.31 4.59 7.28
C THR A 157 3.57 5.36 6.20
N VAL A 158 3.21 4.67 5.12
CA VAL A 158 2.37 5.23 4.06
C VAL A 158 1.19 4.29 3.82
N PHE A 159 0.00 4.85 3.92
CA PHE A 159 -1.24 4.20 3.55
C PHE A 159 -1.79 4.80 2.27
N ALA A 160 -2.33 3.96 1.38
CA ALA A 160 -3.12 4.38 0.23
C ALA A 160 -4.42 3.60 0.21
N THR A 161 -5.53 4.28 -0.08
CA THR A 161 -6.86 3.67 -0.15
C THR A 161 -7.86 4.59 -0.86
N ILE A 162 -9.11 4.12 -0.95
CA ILE A 162 -10.24 4.83 -1.54
C ILE A 162 -11.07 5.49 -0.42
N ASN A 163 -11.37 6.77 -0.60
CA ASN A 163 -12.19 7.54 0.34
C ASN A 163 -13.67 7.14 0.27
N ARG A 164 -14.37 7.19 1.40
CA ARG A 164 -15.81 6.92 1.51
C ARG A 164 -16.62 8.17 1.19
N THR A 165 -16.73 8.52 -0.09
CA THR A 165 -17.50 9.66 -0.60
C THR A 165 -18.48 9.24 -1.69
N PRO A 166 -19.53 10.04 -1.96
CA PRO A 166 -20.41 9.81 -3.12
C PRO A 166 -19.65 9.82 -4.45
N LYS A 167 -18.60 10.65 -4.57
CA LYS A 167 -17.74 10.71 -5.77
C LYS A 167 -16.94 9.43 -5.93
N ALA A 168 -16.37 8.89 -4.85
CA ALA A 168 -15.67 7.60 -4.88
C ALA A 168 -16.64 6.46 -5.24
N PHE A 169 -17.87 6.45 -4.68
CA PHE A 169 -18.89 5.48 -5.06
C PHE A 169 -19.16 5.52 -6.57
N ALA A 170 -19.38 6.71 -7.12
CA ALA A 170 -19.68 6.88 -8.54
C ALA A 170 -18.50 6.50 -9.45
N LEU A 171 -17.27 6.85 -9.09
CA LEU A 171 -16.11 6.66 -9.96
C LEU A 171 -15.40 5.31 -9.73
N ALA A 172 -15.11 4.94 -8.49
CA ALA A 172 -14.35 3.74 -8.18
C ALA A 172 -15.23 2.47 -8.18
N ILE A 173 -16.50 2.57 -7.78
CA ILE A 173 -17.40 1.41 -7.77
C ILE A 173 -18.21 1.37 -9.06
N VAL A 174 -19.11 2.34 -9.30
CA VAL A 174 -19.97 2.30 -10.49
C VAL A 174 -19.16 2.44 -11.77
N GLY A 175 -18.26 3.42 -11.84
CA GLY A 175 -17.43 3.69 -13.02
C GLY A 175 -16.48 2.55 -13.32
N ALA A 176 -15.61 2.19 -12.39
CA ALA A 176 -14.56 1.21 -12.64
C ALA A 176 -15.05 -0.24 -12.74
N GLU A 177 -16.04 -0.63 -11.92
CA GLU A 177 -16.50 -2.02 -11.87
C GLU A 177 -17.67 -2.33 -12.84
N TYR A 178 -18.60 -1.39 -13.03
CA TYR A 178 -19.82 -1.65 -13.82
C TYR A 178 -19.78 -1.04 -15.21
N VAL A 179 -19.23 0.17 -15.38
CA VAL A 179 -19.20 0.87 -16.68
C VAL A 179 -17.97 0.48 -17.48
N LEU A 180 -16.77 0.74 -16.93
CA LEU A 180 -15.51 0.50 -17.62
C LEU A 180 -15.03 -0.95 -17.49
N ARG A 181 -15.55 -1.68 -16.51
CA ARG A 181 -15.18 -3.07 -16.20
C ARG A 181 -13.66 -3.26 -16.04
N TRP A 182 -13.01 -2.25 -15.49
CA TRP A 182 -11.59 -2.30 -15.17
C TRP A 182 -11.29 -3.27 -14.05
N LEU A 183 -12.24 -3.40 -13.12
CA LEU A 183 -12.17 -4.30 -11.97
C LEU A 183 -13.37 -5.25 -11.96
N PRO A 184 -13.24 -6.46 -11.39
CA PRO A 184 -14.39 -7.34 -11.16
C PRO A 184 -15.47 -6.64 -10.33
N ARG A 185 -16.74 -6.95 -10.59
CA ARG A 185 -17.85 -6.45 -9.78
C ARG A 185 -17.72 -6.93 -8.33
N GLY A 186 -17.96 -6.02 -7.38
CA GLY A 186 -17.83 -6.31 -5.95
C GLY A 186 -16.39 -6.32 -5.46
N THR A 187 -15.45 -5.72 -6.22
CA THR A 187 -14.08 -5.49 -5.73
C THR A 187 -14.10 -4.60 -4.51
N HIS A 188 -14.89 -3.53 -4.54
CA HIS A 188 -15.01 -2.61 -3.43
C HIS A 188 -16.42 -2.61 -2.84
N GLN A 189 -16.48 -2.53 -1.51
CA GLN A 189 -17.70 -2.37 -0.73
C GLN A 189 -17.71 -0.99 -0.11
N PHE A 190 -18.68 -0.13 -0.47
CA PHE A 190 -18.70 1.28 -0.06
C PHE A 190 -18.52 1.50 1.45
N HIS A 191 -19.12 0.64 2.27
CA HIS A 191 -19.04 0.77 3.72
C HIS A 191 -17.65 0.41 4.31
N LYS A 192 -16.83 -0.32 3.55
CA LYS A 192 -15.43 -0.66 3.93
C LYS A 192 -14.43 0.43 3.51
N LEU A 193 -14.82 1.36 2.63
CA LEU A 193 -13.95 2.46 2.24
C LEU A 193 -13.63 3.33 3.46
N VAL A 194 -12.40 3.87 3.52
CA VAL A 194 -11.88 4.54 4.72
C VAL A 194 -11.76 6.03 4.46
N ARG A 195 -12.30 6.87 5.34
CA ARG A 195 -12.15 8.33 5.23
C ARG A 195 -10.76 8.76 5.74
N PRO A 196 -10.16 9.82 5.16
CA PRO A 196 -8.88 10.34 5.65
C PRO A 196 -8.88 10.59 7.16
N VAL A 197 -9.91 11.23 7.70
CA VAL A 197 -10.02 11.54 9.13
C VAL A 197 -10.11 10.28 10.02
N GLU A 198 -10.65 9.17 9.53
CA GLU A 198 -10.70 7.90 10.26
C GLU A 198 -9.30 7.28 10.33
N LEU A 199 -8.59 7.29 9.21
CA LEU A 199 -7.22 6.79 9.15
C LEU A 199 -6.23 7.67 9.95
N GLU A 200 -6.37 9.01 9.87
CA GLU A 200 -5.57 9.95 10.68
C GLU A 200 -5.72 9.66 12.16
N ARG A 201 -6.97 9.52 12.65
CA ARG A 201 -7.24 9.19 14.06
C ARG A 201 -6.63 7.85 14.48
N ALA A 202 -6.73 6.82 13.63
CA ALA A 202 -6.15 5.53 13.92
C ALA A 202 -4.61 5.62 14.00
N LEU A 203 -3.98 6.39 13.12
CA LEU A 203 -2.53 6.65 13.15
C LEU A 203 -2.11 7.40 14.40
N GLU A 204 -2.81 8.50 14.78
CA GLU A 204 -2.55 9.29 15.98
C GLU A 204 -2.72 8.46 17.25
N ALA A 205 -3.79 7.65 17.33
CA ALA A 205 -4.03 6.75 18.46
C ALA A 205 -2.91 5.73 18.68
N ASN A 206 -2.09 5.45 17.65
CA ASN A 206 -0.94 4.56 17.72
C ASN A 206 0.41 5.30 17.74
N GLY A 207 0.42 6.57 18.14
CA GLY A 207 1.63 7.37 18.36
C GLY A 207 2.36 7.78 17.09
N LEU A 208 1.65 7.80 15.95
CA LEU A 208 2.18 8.30 14.69
C LEU A 208 1.67 9.71 14.43
N SER A 209 2.47 10.54 13.77
CA SER A 209 2.11 11.91 13.38
C SER A 209 1.74 11.94 11.90
N PRO A 210 0.44 11.90 11.52
CA PRO A 210 0.02 11.94 10.14
C PRO A 210 0.32 13.30 9.52
N ARG A 211 0.61 13.28 8.22
CA ARG A 211 0.76 14.47 7.38
C ARG A 211 -0.50 14.65 6.54
N GLN A 212 -0.67 15.86 6.01
CA GLN A 212 -1.82 16.15 5.14
C GLN A 212 -1.95 15.10 4.02
N PRO A 213 -3.14 14.54 3.81
CA PRO A 213 -3.39 13.56 2.74
C PRO A 213 -3.10 14.15 1.35
N VAL A 214 -2.58 13.30 0.48
CA VAL A 214 -2.33 13.63 -0.93
C VAL A 214 -3.30 12.84 -1.79
N GLY A 215 -4.05 13.53 -2.64
CA GLY A 215 -4.98 12.90 -3.58
C GLY A 215 -4.24 12.28 -4.76
N VAL A 216 -4.83 11.23 -5.33
CA VAL A 216 -4.40 10.66 -6.59
C VAL A 216 -5.57 10.68 -7.57
N VAL A 217 -5.42 11.48 -8.62
CA VAL A 217 -6.49 11.84 -9.54
C VAL A 217 -6.25 11.23 -10.91
N PHE A 218 -7.28 10.58 -11.45
CA PHE A 218 -7.25 10.08 -12.82
C PHE A 218 -7.79 11.13 -13.80
N ASN A 219 -7.03 11.43 -14.85
CA ASN A 219 -7.46 12.26 -15.96
C ASN A 219 -7.91 11.36 -17.14
N PRO A 220 -9.21 11.25 -17.43
CA PRO A 220 -9.69 10.34 -18.46
C PRO A 220 -9.36 10.81 -19.90
N ILE A 221 -9.06 12.12 -20.09
CA ILE A 221 -8.69 12.65 -21.42
C ILE A 221 -7.25 12.25 -21.76
N ARG A 222 -6.34 12.29 -20.78
CA ARG A 222 -4.93 11.93 -20.94
C ARG A 222 -4.66 10.45 -20.63
N ASP A 223 -5.62 9.74 -20.07
CA ASP A 223 -5.47 8.37 -19.54
C ASP A 223 -4.31 8.24 -18.54
N GLU A 224 -4.15 9.25 -17.66
CA GLU A 224 -3.02 9.38 -16.74
C GLU A 224 -3.47 9.62 -15.30
N TRP A 225 -2.71 9.09 -14.35
CA TRP A 225 -2.82 9.37 -12.93
C TRP A 225 -1.83 10.47 -12.53
N SER A 226 -2.23 11.35 -11.62
CA SER A 226 -1.39 12.42 -11.08
C SER A 226 -1.64 12.65 -9.60
N LEU A 227 -0.64 13.16 -8.89
CA LEU A 227 -0.81 13.65 -7.53
C LEU A 227 -1.55 14.98 -7.54
N GLY A 228 -2.39 15.21 -6.52
CA GLY A 228 -3.16 16.44 -6.38
C GLY A 228 -3.67 16.66 -4.97
N GLN A 229 -4.48 17.70 -4.79
CA GLN A 229 -5.11 18.03 -3.51
C GLN A 229 -6.50 17.37 -3.34
N ASP A 230 -7.08 16.87 -4.43
CA ASP A 230 -8.40 16.23 -4.41
C ASP A 230 -8.29 14.81 -3.85
N THR A 231 -8.71 14.65 -2.60
CA THR A 231 -8.71 13.38 -1.86
C THR A 231 -10.08 12.69 -1.87
N ASP A 232 -11.01 13.15 -2.68
CA ASP A 232 -12.38 12.63 -2.68
C ASP A 232 -12.50 11.19 -3.17
N VAL A 233 -11.52 10.68 -3.94
CA VAL A 233 -11.53 9.30 -4.45
C VAL A 233 -10.34 8.53 -3.90
N ASN A 234 -9.18 8.62 -4.54
CA ASN A 234 -7.98 7.94 -4.06
C ASN A 234 -7.09 8.93 -3.29
N TYR A 235 -6.54 8.49 -2.17
CA TYR A 235 -5.63 9.31 -1.39
C TYR A 235 -4.51 8.46 -0.76
N MET A 236 -3.43 9.14 -0.39
CA MET A 236 -2.32 8.58 0.37
C MET A 236 -2.08 9.43 1.61
N ILE A 237 -1.81 8.80 2.75
CA ILE A 237 -1.40 9.44 3.99
C ILE A 237 -0.05 8.91 4.41
N LEU A 238 0.89 9.82 4.63
CA LEU A 238 2.15 9.58 5.31
C LEU A 238 1.98 9.87 6.80
N ALA A 239 2.49 9.00 7.67
CA ALA A 239 2.65 9.28 9.08
C ALA A 239 4.05 8.93 9.57
N VAL A 240 4.59 9.74 10.47
CA VAL A 240 5.95 9.58 11.02
C VAL A 240 5.86 9.14 12.46
N LYS A 241 6.70 8.19 12.85
CA LYS A 241 6.87 7.82 14.26
C LYS A 241 7.87 8.78 14.92
N PRO A 242 7.50 9.51 15.97
CA PRO A 242 8.42 10.40 16.68
C PRO A 242 9.66 9.66 17.21
N ALA A 243 10.74 10.39 17.46
CA ALA A 243 11.87 9.86 18.18
C ALA A 243 11.47 9.41 19.60
N GLU A 244 12.19 8.45 20.17
CA GLU A 244 11.94 8.02 21.56
C GLU A 244 12.03 9.20 22.52
N GLY A 245 10.99 9.38 23.35
CA GLY A 245 10.91 10.47 24.36
C GLY A 245 10.31 11.78 23.86
N GLN A 246 9.93 11.91 22.59
CA GLN A 246 9.10 13.03 22.13
C GLN A 246 7.62 12.65 22.24
N VAL A 247 6.91 13.31 23.17
CA VAL A 247 5.44 13.23 23.27
C VAL A 247 4.86 14.17 22.21
N VAL A 248 3.95 13.68 21.38
CA VAL A 248 3.18 14.45 20.39
C VAL A 248 2.09 15.27 21.07
#